data_859d1102173917e6f51a01180b77badd
#
_entry.id   859d1102173917e6f51a01180b77badd
#
_cell.length_a   1.000
_cell.length_b   1.000
_cell.length_c   1.000
_cell.angle_alpha   90.00
_cell.angle_beta   90.00
_cell.angle_gamma   90.00
#
_symmetry.space_group_name_H-M   'P 1'
#
loop_
_entity.id
_entity.type
_entity.pdbx_description
1 polymer ?
#
loop_
_entity_poly.entity_id
_entity_poly.type
_entity_poly.pdbx_seq_one_letter_code
_entity_poly.pdbx_strand_id
1 'polypeptide(L)'
;MKKLLLVMLVAMMATSLFAAGGSEAGAAKAATLTIMQNKPEIGPQLEAYATQWGTANNVKVTVKSIGGTAGAMGPQLKADYAAGDMPDIFTFDGLESYKEWEGVVLDVSSEPWVSKTAVAFKYNNKVFGAPVAVEGWGMAYNADLLAKAGIDPKTLTNYAAYKAAFEKLDGMKAQLGINSVVSMAAAIEMGWVTAHHNFNSLLANGLPYGDLSVVNDLLAGKVDATRLSEYADWVELLFKFADKGVLTTGNYDSQVGAFATGKAVFLHQGNWTDPNIQGANATFKMAFAPHGSMKKATDGIFVAAPSFYAINKDSKNLAMAKKFIVDLVNTPAGHSYMVEAAGMIPAYSGISLQPTGQLSKSVQEWSAAGKVYSWSQYYFTGDFRDKTLNPIYNQFASGSINKAQFIDQMTKALVANKQ
;
A
#
# COMPACT_ATOMS: atom_id res chain seq x y z
N MET A 1 -76.37 19.49 29.08
CA MET A 1 -75.04 19.99 29.53
C MET A 1 -73.97 19.64 28.45
N LYS A 2 -74.10 20.17 27.23
CA LYS A 2 -73.13 19.94 26.14
C LYS A 2 -73.04 21.13 25.16
N LYS A 3 -73.25 22.36 25.61
CA LYS A 3 -73.19 23.58 24.79
C LYS A 3 -72.46 24.77 25.42
N LEU A 4 -71.64 24.54 26.41
CA LEU A 4 -70.91 25.66 27.15
C LEU A 4 -69.36 25.49 27.04
N LEU A 5 -68.85 24.59 26.21
CA LEU A 5 -67.40 24.35 26.12
C LEU A 5 -66.79 24.77 24.77
N LEU A 6 -67.52 25.49 23.94
CA LEU A 6 -67.06 25.87 22.59
C LEU A 6 -66.85 27.38 22.39
N VAL A 7 -66.96 28.20 23.45
CA VAL A 7 -66.80 29.67 23.32
C VAL A 7 -65.52 30.19 24.02
N MET A 8 -64.80 29.34 24.79
CA MET A 8 -63.51 29.72 25.41
C MET A 8 -62.26 29.38 24.61
N LEU A 9 -62.36 28.82 23.41
CA LEU A 9 -61.19 28.44 22.58
C LEU A 9 -60.90 29.40 21.41
N VAL A 10 -61.67 30.50 21.27
CA VAL A 10 -61.49 31.48 20.17
C VAL A 10 -60.93 32.83 20.66
N ALA A 11 -60.81 33.05 21.96
CA ALA A 11 -60.32 34.33 22.52
C ALA A 11 -58.81 34.30 22.95
N MET A 12 -58.07 33.24 22.61
CA MET A 12 -56.63 33.12 22.89
C MET A 12 -55.73 33.06 21.68
N MET A 13 -56.20 33.46 20.48
CA MET A 13 -55.43 33.47 19.23
C MET A 13 -55.24 34.87 18.64
N ALA A 14 -55.23 35.91 19.43
CA ALA A 14 -55.07 37.27 18.88
C ALA A 14 -54.02 38.17 19.60
N THR A 15 -53.05 37.60 20.31
CA THR A 15 -51.96 38.40 20.91
C THR A 15 -50.60 37.73 20.82
N SER A 16 -50.15 37.27 19.65
CA SER A 16 -48.74 36.88 19.42
C SER A 16 -48.28 37.19 17.99
N LEU A 17 -48.48 38.42 17.57
CA LEU A 17 -47.99 38.91 16.26
C LEU A 17 -47.15 40.18 16.43
N PHE A 18 -46.21 40.18 17.40
CA PHE A 18 -45.06 41.08 17.42
C PHE A 18 -43.99 40.46 18.33
N ALA A 19 -43.31 39.44 17.81
CA ALA A 19 -42.02 39.03 18.34
C ALA A 19 -41.04 38.99 17.16
N ALA A 20 -40.27 40.05 17.13
CA ALA A 20 -38.94 40.16 16.51
C ALA A 20 -38.56 39.10 15.50
N GLY A 21 -38.44 39.49 14.22
CA GLY A 21 -37.63 38.82 13.25
C GLY A 21 -36.15 38.83 13.69
N GLY A 22 -35.81 37.96 14.64
CA GLY A 22 -34.44 37.49 14.78
C GLY A 22 -34.23 36.52 13.65
N SER A 23 -33.46 36.89 12.62
CA SER A 23 -32.86 35.91 11.72
C SER A 23 -32.12 34.93 12.61
N GLU A 24 -32.65 33.73 12.83
CA GLU A 24 -31.80 32.59 13.10
C GLU A 24 -30.82 32.53 11.98
N ALA A 25 -29.63 33.07 12.17
CA ALA A 25 -28.48 32.71 11.37
C ALA A 25 -28.38 31.18 11.52
N GLY A 26 -29.01 30.45 10.61
CA GLY A 26 -28.91 29.00 10.60
C GLY A 26 -27.44 28.68 10.68
N ALA A 27 -27.05 27.97 11.75
CA ALA A 27 -25.69 27.53 11.94
C ALA A 27 -25.26 26.89 10.61
N ALA A 28 -24.34 27.53 9.91
CA ALA A 28 -23.90 27.07 8.62
C ALA A 28 -23.51 25.59 8.82
N LYS A 29 -24.19 24.69 8.10
CA LYS A 29 -23.93 23.26 8.19
C LYS A 29 -22.44 23.08 7.97
N ALA A 30 -21.73 22.53 8.94
CA ALA A 30 -20.29 22.35 8.83
C ALA A 30 -19.96 21.66 7.49
N ALA A 31 -19.01 22.21 6.74
CA ALA A 31 -18.56 21.61 5.52
C ALA A 31 -18.14 20.15 5.81
N THR A 32 -18.35 19.25 4.87
CA THR A 32 -17.93 17.85 5.01
C THR A 32 -16.82 17.59 4.03
N LEU A 33 -15.83 16.78 4.42
CA LEU A 33 -14.76 16.29 3.55
C LEU A 33 -14.71 14.78 3.67
N THR A 34 -14.68 14.08 2.55
CA THR A 34 -14.62 12.61 2.51
C THR A 34 -13.30 12.15 1.91
N ILE A 35 -12.64 11.21 2.59
CA ILE A 35 -11.36 10.62 2.17
C ILE A 35 -11.52 9.11 2.08
N MET A 36 -11.13 8.51 0.96
CA MET A 36 -11.03 7.05 0.80
C MET A 36 -9.59 6.66 0.49
N GLN A 37 -9.05 5.69 1.23
CA GLN A 37 -7.67 5.25 1.04
C GLN A 37 -7.52 3.73 1.19
N ASN A 38 -6.46 3.18 0.59
CA ASN A 38 -6.20 1.73 0.51
C ASN A 38 -5.17 1.20 1.51
N LYS A 39 -4.85 1.96 2.56
CA LYS A 39 -3.85 1.62 3.59
C LYS A 39 -4.50 1.45 4.96
N PRO A 40 -5.10 0.29 5.26
CA PRO A 40 -5.77 0.05 6.54
C PRO A 40 -4.81 0.12 7.73
N GLU A 41 -3.52 -0.17 7.53
CA GLU A 41 -2.47 -0.14 8.57
C GLU A 41 -2.25 1.26 9.17
N ILE A 42 -2.59 2.32 8.44
CA ILE A 42 -2.52 3.71 8.92
C ILE A 42 -3.91 4.37 9.06
N GLY A 43 -4.98 3.60 8.92
CA GLY A 43 -6.37 4.08 8.96
C GLY A 43 -6.70 4.86 10.23
N PRO A 44 -6.52 4.27 11.42
CA PRO A 44 -6.81 4.94 12.69
C PRO A 44 -6.01 6.23 12.88
N GLN A 45 -4.76 6.27 12.44
CA GLN A 45 -3.90 7.44 12.55
C GLN A 45 -4.35 8.56 11.60
N LEU A 46 -4.77 8.21 10.37
CA LEU A 46 -5.34 9.18 9.42
C LEU A 46 -6.66 9.74 9.94
N GLU A 47 -7.53 8.92 10.53
CA GLU A 47 -8.79 9.36 11.14
C GLU A 47 -8.55 10.34 12.28
N ALA A 48 -7.57 10.05 13.15
CA ALA A 48 -7.21 10.94 14.25
C ALA A 48 -6.70 12.30 13.74
N TYR A 49 -5.78 12.30 12.78
CA TYR A 49 -5.30 13.53 12.14
C TYR A 49 -6.44 14.29 11.45
N ALA A 50 -7.25 13.61 10.66
CA ALA A 50 -8.35 14.20 9.92
C ALA A 50 -9.41 14.82 10.85
N THR A 51 -9.69 14.19 11.99
CA THR A 51 -10.58 14.72 13.02
C THR A 51 -10.01 16.00 13.66
N GLN A 52 -8.73 15.98 14.04
CA GLN A 52 -8.04 17.14 14.58
C GLN A 52 -8.01 18.31 13.58
N TRP A 53 -7.63 18.03 12.34
CA TRP A 53 -7.61 19.02 11.27
C TRP A 53 -9.01 19.58 10.99
N GLY A 54 -10.01 18.70 10.94
CA GLY A 54 -11.41 19.08 10.72
C GLY A 54 -11.93 20.02 11.81
N THR A 55 -11.64 19.74 13.08
CA THR A 55 -11.98 20.60 14.20
C THR A 55 -11.35 21.98 14.05
N ALA A 56 -10.06 22.06 13.71
CA ALA A 56 -9.34 23.31 13.53
C ALA A 56 -9.83 24.14 12.33
N ASN A 57 -10.44 23.51 11.33
CA ASN A 57 -10.95 24.15 10.10
C ASN A 57 -12.48 24.24 10.03
N ASN A 58 -13.21 23.86 11.09
CA ASN A 58 -14.68 23.78 11.11
C ASN A 58 -15.26 22.93 9.97
N VAL A 59 -14.64 21.76 9.72
CA VAL A 59 -15.00 20.78 8.70
C VAL A 59 -15.19 19.41 9.35
N LYS A 60 -16.28 18.70 9.02
CA LYS A 60 -16.41 17.29 9.39
C LYS A 60 -15.66 16.45 8.36
N VAL A 61 -14.60 15.76 8.76
CA VAL A 61 -13.87 14.85 7.89
C VAL A 61 -14.28 13.40 8.17
N THR A 62 -14.54 12.64 7.12
CA THR A 62 -14.82 11.21 7.18
C THR A 62 -13.74 10.47 6.39
N VAL A 63 -13.10 9.49 7.02
CA VAL A 63 -12.08 8.64 6.39
C VAL A 63 -12.63 7.23 6.24
N LYS A 64 -12.50 6.65 5.03
CA LYS A 64 -12.76 5.24 4.75
C LYS A 64 -11.42 4.59 4.36
N SER A 65 -10.95 3.63 5.15
CA SER A 65 -9.75 2.85 4.85
C SER A 65 -10.18 1.46 4.38
N ILE A 66 -9.91 1.11 3.12
CA ILE A 66 -10.35 -0.14 2.49
C ILE A 66 -9.13 -0.86 1.93
N GLY A 67 -8.84 -2.04 2.46
CA GLY A 67 -7.71 -2.86 2.04
C GLY A 67 -7.59 -4.10 2.92
N GLY A 68 -6.68 -5.00 2.59
CA GLY A 68 -6.49 -6.24 3.35
C GLY A 68 -7.79 -7.06 3.43
N THR A 69 -8.21 -7.40 4.64
CA THR A 69 -9.45 -8.17 4.89
C THR A 69 -10.74 -7.38 4.63
N ALA A 70 -10.68 -6.04 4.54
CA ALA A 70 -11.85 -5.20 4.24
C ALA A 70 -12.20 -5.13 2.74
N GLY A 71 -11.52 -5.92 1.90
CA GLY A 71 -11.75 -5.97 0.47
C GLY A 71 -10.88 -5.00 -0.34
N ALA A 72 -11.15 -4.89 -1.65
CA ALA A 72 -10.42 -4.02 -2.55
C ALA A 72 -11.10 -2.65 -2.68
N MET A 73 -10.33 -1.58 -2.57
CA MET A 73 -10.85 -0.20 -2.69
C MET A 73 -11.42 0.10 -4.08
N GLY A 74 -10.82 -0.43 -5.14
CA GLY A 74 -11.21 -0.14 -6.52
C GLY A 74 -12.69 -0.40 -6.83
N PRO A 75 -13.26 -1.60 -6.53
CA PRO A 75 -14.68 -1.87 -6.69
C PRO A 75 -15.59 -0.92 -5.91
N GLN A 76 -15.22 -0.58 -4.66
CA GLN A 76 -16.00 0.35 -3.85
C GLN A 76 -15.98 1.76 -4.44
N LEU A 77 -14.81 2.25 -4.87
CA LEU A 77 -14.68 3.56 -5.50
C LEU A 77 -15.49 3.66 -6.81
N LYS A 78 -15.52 2.58 -7.61
CA LYS A 78 -16.37 2.48 -8.82
C LYS A 78 -17.86 2.53 -8.47
N ALA A 79 -18.28 1.87 -7.40
CA ALA A 79 -19.66 1.88 -6.93
C ALA A 79 -20.06 3.28 -6.43
N ASP A 80 -19.23 3.93 -5.63
CA ASP A 80 -19.45 5.29 -5.12
C ASP A 80 -19.50 6.31 -6.29
N TYR A 81 -18.61 6.17 -7.29
CA TYR A 81 -18.64 7.00 -8.50
C TYR A 81 -19.95 6.83 -9.30
N ALA A 82 -20.37 5.59 -9.52
CA ALA A 82 -21.63 5.30 -10.23
C ALA A 82 -22.86 5.81 -9.47
N ALA A 83 -22.81 5.86 -8.15
CA ALA A 83 -23.86 6.42 -7.30
C ALA A 83 -23.84 7.95 -7.20
N GLY A 84 -22.82 8.63 -7.76
CA GLY A 84 -22.64 10.09 -7.61
C GLY A 84 -22.18 10.52 -6.22
N ASP A 85 -21.62 9.60 -5.44
CA ASP A 85 -21.13 9.81 -4.05
C ASP A 85 -19.60 9.58 -3.94
N MET A 86 -18.89 9.94 -4.99
CA MET A 86 -17.43 9.80 -5.02
C MET A 86 -16.77 10.65 -3.94
N PRO A 87 -15.76 10.13 -3.18
CA PRO A 87 -15.07 10.90 -2.17
C PRO A 87 -14.36 12.13 -2.75
N ASP A 88 -14.15 13.14 -1.90
CA ASP A 88 -13.44 14.38 -2.26
C ASP A 88 -11.96 14.11 -2.52
N ILE A 89 -11.37 13.25 -1.68
CA ILE A 89 -9.99 12.77 -1.80
C ILE A 89 -10.01 11.25 -1.83
N PHE A 90 -9.24 10.65 -2.72
CA PHE A 90 -9.06 9.20 -2.76
C PHE A 90 -7.62 8.83 -3.14
N THR A 91 -7.20 7.61 -2.83
CA THR A 91 -5.89 7.12 -3.26
C THR A 91 -5.98 6.32 -4.55
N PHE A 92 -4.88 6.32 -5.30
CA PHE A 92 -4.67 5.41 -6.43
C PHE A 92 -3.21 4.95 -6.46
N ASP A 93 -2.95 3.80 -7.09
CA ASP A 93 -1.62 3.19 -7.14
C ASP A 93 -1.09 3.14 -8.57
N GLY A 94 -0.14 4.03 -8.87
CA GLY A 94 0.58 4.05 -10.14
C GLY A 94 -0.25 4.34 -11.39
N LEU A 95 0.35 4.04 -12.57
CA LEU A 95 -0.16 4.53 -13.86
C LEU A 95 -1.52 3.95 -14.25
N GLU A 96 -1.67 2.63 -14.21
CA GLU A 96 -2.89 2.01 -14.72
C GLU A 96 -4.11 2.30 -13.84
N SER A 97 -3.91 2.41 -12.51
CA SER A 97 -4.97 2.87 -11.61
C SER A 97 -5.35 4.33 -11.86
N TYR A 98 -4.37 5.20 -12.17
CA TYR A 98 -4.64 6.59 -12.58
C TYR A 98 -5.48 6.64 -13.87
N LYS A 99 -5.14 5.84 -14.90
CA LYS A 99 -5.86 5.83 -16.17
C LYS A 99 -7.36 5.50 -16.00
N GLU A 100 -7.72 4.66 -15.03
CA GLU A 100 -9.13 4.40 -14.71
C GLU A 100 -9.88 5.66 -14.27
N TRP A 101 -9.16 6.65 -13.71
CA TRP A 101 -9.71 7.87 -13.12
C TRP A 101 -9.24 9.16 -13.80
N GLU A 102 -8.54 9.08 -14.95
CA GLU A 102 -7.93 10.24 -15.63
C GLU A 102 -8.93 11.38 -15.83
N GLY A 103 -10.17 11.07 -16.21
CA GLY A 103 -11.24 12.06 -16.39
C GLY A 103 -11.85 12.63 -15.10
N VAL A 104 -11.46 12.13 -13.92
CA VAL A 104 -12.04 12.46 -12.60
C VAL A 104 -11.03 13.17 -11.69
N VAL A 105 -9.74 12.88 -11.86
CA VAL A 105 -8.68 13.44 -11.03
C VAL A 105 -8.36 14.88 -11.43
N LEU A 106 -8.25 15.75 -10.41
CA LEU A 106 -7.88 17.16 -10.59
C LEU A 106 -6.39 17.31 -10.93
N ASP A 107 -6.08 18.18 -11.91
CA ASP A 107 -4.71 18.66 -12.14
C ASP A 107 -4.28 19.57 -10.97
N VAL A 108 -3.28 19.11 -10.22
CA VAL A 108 -2.74 19.78 -9.02
C VAL A 108 -1.34 20.34 -9.24
N SER A 109 -0.93 20.54 -10.50
CA SER A 109 0.42 21.01 -10.87
C SER A 109 0.80 22.35 -10.22
N SER A 110 -0.18 23.20 -9.90
CA SER A 110 0.04 24.52 -9.28
C SER A 110 0.07 24.50 -7.75
N GLU A 111 -0.15 23.33 -7.11
CA GLU A 111 -0.22 23.27 -5.66
C GLU A 111 1.18 23.43 -5.04
N PRO A 112 1.32 24.15 -3.90
CA PRO A 112 2.61 24.51 -3.33
C PRO A 112 3.44 23.31 -2.86
N TRP A 113 2.81 22.19 -2.53
CA TRP A 113 3.51 20.97 -2.12
C TRP A 113 4.26 20.29 -3.29
N VAL A 114 3.90 20.58 -4.55
CA VAL A 114 4.52 19.93 -5.72
C VAL A 114 6.02 20.17 -5.78
N SER A 115 6.47 21.35 -5.40
CA SER A 115 7.91 21.70 -5.35
C SER A 115 8.67 20.99 -4.21
N LYS A 116 7.96 20.38 -3.26
CA LYS A 116 8.56 19.71 -2.11
C LYS A 116 8.81 18.21 -2.32
N THR A 117 8.40 17.67 -3.46
CA THR A 117 8.58 16.24 -3.73
C THR A 117 9.11 15.99 -5.15
N ALA A 118 10.04 15.04 -5.27
CA ALA A 118 10.53 14.57 -6.57
C ALA A 118 9.68 13.41 -7.12
N VAL A 119 8.78 12.83 -6.30
CA VAL A 119 8.03 11.60 -6.59
C VAL A 119 6.52 11.82 -6.67
N ALA A 120 6.06 13.06 -6.95
CA ALA A 120 4.67 13.32 -7.30
C ALA A 120 4.25 12.48 -8.52
N PHE A 121 3.01 11.99 -8.54
CA PHE A 121 2.52 11.31 -9.72
C PHE A 121 2.32 12.29 -10.87
N LYS A 122 2.99 12.01 -11.98
CA LYS A 122 2.95 12.83 -13.19
C LYS A 122 2.47 12.02 -14.37
N TYR A 123 1.61 12.66 -15.17
CA TYR A 123 1.17 12.12 -16.46
C TYR A 123 1.05 13.27 -17.46
N ASN A 124 1.57 13.11 -18.67
CA ASN A 124 1.58 14.15 -19.71
C ASN A 124 2.06 15.52 -19.19
N ASN A 125 3.17 15.55 -18.44
CA ASN A 125 3.79 16.74 -17.82
C ASN A 125 2.91 17.49 -16.81
N LYS A 126 1.83 16.90 -16.33
CA LYS A 126 0.96 17.43 -15.29
C LYS A 126 1.05 16.58 -14.03
N VAL A 127 0.76 17.17 -12.87
CA VAL A 127 0.73 16.49 -11.58
C VAL A 127 -0.70 16.17 -11.21
N PHE A 128 -0.97 14.90 -10.88
CA PHE A 128 -2.30 14.40 -10.55
C PHE A 128 -2.38 13.72 -9.18
N GLY A 129 -1.25 13.48 -8.51
CA GLY A 129 -1.25 12.80 -7.23
C GLY A 129 -0.16 13.27 -6.28
N ALA A 130 -0.56 13.51 -5.03
CA ALA A 130 0.33 13.80 -3.91
C ALA A 130 0.80 12.46 -3.29
N PRO A 131 2.11 12.16 -3.23
CA PRO A 131 2.58 10.88 -2.72
C PRO A 131 2.20 10.70 -1.24
N VAL A 132 1.70 9.51 -0.89
CA VAL A 132 1.34 9.17 0.48
C VAL A 132 2.60 8.98 1.33
N ALA A 133 3.53 8.16 0.85
CA ALA A 133 4.79 7.84 1.51
C ALA A 133 5.81 7.31 0.50
N VAL A 134 7.08 7.26 0.89
CA VAL A 134 8.07 6.37 0.26
C VAL A 134 7.98 5.02 0.94
N GLU A 135 7.96 3.95 0.16
CA GLU A 135 7.89 2.59 0.65
C GLU A 135 8.97 1.72 0.00
N GLY A 136 9.45 0.74 0.76
CA GLY A 136 10.35 -0.28 0.27
C GLY A 136 9.92 -1.66 0.70
N TRP A 137 10.12 -2.64 -0.16
CA TRP A 137 9.84 -4.04 0.13
C TRP A 137 10.95 -4.96 -0.37
N GLY A 138 10.97 -6.15 0.18
CA GLY A 138 11.94 -7.16 -0.16
C GLY A 138 11.91 -8.31 0.83
N MET A 139 13.09 -8.82 1.14
CA MET A 139 13.30 -9.88 2.12
C MET A 139 13.71 -9.25 3.45
N ALA A 140 12.71 -8.87 4.27
CA ALA A 140 12.98 -8.48 5.65
C ALA A 140 13.49 -9.71 6.43
N TYR A 141 14.47 -9.53 7.31
CA TYR A 141 15.07 -10.63 8.05
C TYR A 141 15.16 -10.35 9.56
N ASN A 142 15.07 -11.42 10.34
CA ASN A 142 15.38 -11.43 11.77
C ASN A 142 16.89 -11.62 11.94
N ALA A 143 17.59 -10.57 12.35
CA ALA A 143 19.05 -10.56 12.46
C ALA A 143 19.57 -11.52 13.53
N ASP A 144 18.81 -11.71 14.61
CA ASP A 144 19.21 -12.59 15.70
C ASP A 144 19.19 -14.07 15.28
N LEU A 145 18.18 -14.45 14.47
CA LEU A 145 18.07 -15.81 13.92
C LEU A 145 19.14 -16.08 12.86
N LEU A 146 19.42 -15.10 11.99
CA LEU A 146 20.52 -15.23 11.01
C LEU A 146 21.88 -15.35 11.69
N ALA A 147 22.13 -14.53 12.74
CA ALA A 147 23.38 -14.60 13.51
C ALA A 147 23.55 -15.97 14.19
N LYS A 148 22.49 -16.52 14.81
CA LYS A 148 22.51 -17.88 15.39
C LYS A 148 22.80 -18.95 14.34
N ALA A 149 22.35 -18.75 13.11
CA ALA A 149 22.64 -19.64 12.00
C ALA A 149 24.00 -19.38 11.33
N GLY A 150 24.74 -18.34 11.73
CA GLY A 150 26.01 -17.95 11.10
C GLY A 150 25.83 -17.57 9.63
N ILE A 151 24.79 -16.80 9.32
CA ILE A 151 24.48 -16.29 7.96
C ILE A 151 24.61 -14.76 7.97
N ASP A 152 25.50 -14.23 7.13
CA ASP A 152 25.57 -12.79 6.88
C ASP A 152 24.53 -12.39 5.85
N PRO A 153 23.51 -11.56 6.19
CA PRO A 153 22.48 -11.14 5.26
C PRO A 153 23.01 -10.40 4.03
N LYS A 154 24.19 -9.77 4.12
CA LYS A 154 24.82 -9.06 3.00
C LYS A 154 25.27 -10.00 1.88
N THR A 155 25.43 -11.28 2.15
CA THR A 155 25.82 -12.28 1.16
C THR A 155 24.65 -12.82 0.33
N LEU A 156 23.41 -12.48 0.70
CA LEU A 156 22.18 -12.96 0.06
C LEU A 156 21.89 -12.21 -1.25
N THR A 157 22.85 -12.18 -2.17
CA THR A 157 22.80 -11.35 -3.37
C THR A 157 22.24 -12.07 -4.61
N ASN A 158 22.05 -13.39 -4.55
CA ASN A 158 21.54 -14.17 -5.69
C ASN A 158 20.74 -15.39 -5.23
N TYR A 159 20.06 -16.03 -6.17
CA TYR A 159 19.26 -17.23 -5.95
C TYR A 159 20.04 -18.36 -5.23
N ALA A 160 21.28 -18.61 -5.63
CA ALA A 160 22.07 -19.71 -5.06
C ALA A 160 22.39 -19.44 -3.57
N ALA A 161 22.69 -18.20 -3.21
CA ALA A 161 22.95 -17.80 -1.82
C ALA A 161 21.67 -17.93 -0.96
N TYR A 162 20.53 -17.48 -1.46
CA TYR A 162 19.25 -17.66 -0.77
C TYR A 162 18.88 -19.14 -0.62
N LYS A 163 19.05 -19.94 -1.68
CA LYS A 163 18.78 -21.39 -1.63
C LYS A 163 19.61 -22.08 -0.55
N ALA A 164 20.92 -21.82 -0.52
CA ALA A 164 21.82 -22.38 0.50
C ALA A 164 21.44 -21.93 1.91
N ALA A 165 21.10 -20.64 2.10
CA ALA A 165 20.67 -20.10 3.38
C ALA A 165 19.35 -20.73 3.83
N PHE A 166 18.37 -20.88 2.95
CA PHE A 166 17.06 -21.47 3.26
C PHE A 166 17.18 -22.95 3.62
N GLU A 167 18.00 -23.72 2.89
CA GLU A 167 18.27 -25.13 3.20
C GLU A 167 18.94 -25.29 4.56
N LYS A 168 19.92 -24.43 4.90
CA LYS A 168 20.57 -24.40 6.20
C LYS A 168 19.58 -24.10 7.33
N LEU A 169 18.78 -23.03 7.18
CA LEU A 169 17.79 -22.60 8.18
C LEU A 169 16.68 -23.64 8.37
N ASP A 170 16.26 -24.31 7.31
CA ASP A 170 15.25 -25.36 7.36
C ASP A 170 15.78 -26.56 8.19
N GLY A 171 17.03 -26.94 8.00
CA GLY A 171 17.69 -27.98 8.82
C GLY A 171 17.86 -27.57 10.29
N MET A 172 17.78 -26.29 10.61
CA MET A 172 17.94 -25.75 11.97
C MET A 172 16.61 -25.35 12.62
N LYS A 173 15.45 -25.60 12.01
CA LYS A 173 14.14 -25.12 12.50
C LYS A 173 13.89 -25.41 13.98
N ALA A 174 14.11 -26.62 14.41
CA ALA A 174 13.93 -27.01 15.82
C ALA A 174 14.88 -26.27 16.77
N GLN A 175 16.15 -26.09 16.38
CA GLN A 175 17.17 -25.37 17.16
C GLN A 175 16.87 -23.88 17.26
N LEU A 176 16.33 -23.29 16.19
CA LEU A 176 15.99 -21.87 16.11
C LEU A 176 14.59 -21.56 16.68
N GLY A 177 13.75 -22.59 16.92
CA GLY A 177 12.38 -22.44 17.42
C GLY A 177 11.42 -21.82 16.41
N ILE A 178 11.69 -21.98 15.10
CA ILE A 178 10.90 -21.44 13.99
C ILE A 178 10.01 -22.49 13.36
N ASN A 179 8.90 -22.06 12.75
CA ASN A 179 7.97 -22.91 12.02
C ASN A 179 8.34 -22.97 10.52
N SER A 180 8.83 -21.85 9.96
CA SER A 180 9.21 -21.73 8.56
C SER A 180 10.45 -20.86 8.40
N VAL A 181 11.11 -20.95 7.25
CA VAL A 181 12.24 -20.10 6.92
C VAL A 181 11.74 -18.73 6.46
N VAL A 182 10.69 -18.70 5.64
CA VAL A 182 10.11 -17.47 5.11
C VAL A 182 8.61 -17.40 5.43
N SER A 183 8.15 -16.23 5.84
CA SER A 183 6.74 -15.91 5.91
C SER A 183 6.32 -15.30 4.57
N MET A 184 5.55 -16.06 3.79
CA MET A 184 5.04 -15.73 2.47
C MET A 184 3.58 -16.11 2.38
N ALA A 185 2.76 -15.30 1.73
CA ALA A 185 1.34 -15.58 1.51
C ALA A 185 1.01 -15.53 0.02
N ALA A 186 0.16 -16.46 -0.43
CA ALA A 186 -0.30 -16.60 -1.81
C ALA A 186 -1.79 -17.00 -1.88
N ALA A 187 -2.55 -16.84 -0.79
CA ALA A 187 -4.01 -16.93 -0.81
C ALA A 187 -4.59 -15.88 -1.79
N ILE A 188 -5.79 -16.11 -2.31
CA ILE A 188 -6.38 -15.21 -3.33
C ILE A 188 -6.49 -13.77 -2.83
N GLU A 189 -6.89 -13.54 -1.59
CA GLU A 189 -6.95 -12.22 -0.96
C GLU A 189 -5.57 -11.59 -0.72
N MET A 190 -4.51 -12.39 -0.78
CA MET A 190 -3.12 -11.94 -0.64
C MET A 190 -2.39 -11.80 -1.98
N GLY A 191 -3.12 -11.73 -3.09
CA GLY A 191 -2.56 -11.61 -4.44
C GLY A 191 -1.65 -10.40 -4.64
N TRP A 192 -1.83 -9.34 -3.86
CA TRP A 192 -0.94 -8.19 -3.85
C TRP A 192 0.49 -8.52 -3.35
N VAL A 193 0.68 -9.58 -2.58
CA VAL A 193 2.02 -10.06 -2.20
C VAL A 193 2.71 -10.77 -3.36
N THR A 194 1.97 -11.60 -4.10
CA THR A 194 2.51 -12.42 -5.21
C THR A 194 2.41 -11.73 -6.57
N ALA A 195 1.19 -11.44 -7.02
CA ALA A 195 0.92 -10.92 -8.37
C ALA A 195 1.26 -9.43 -8.53
N HIS A 196 1.52 -8.71 -7.43
CA HIS A 196 2.04 -7.35 -7.49
C HIS A 196 3.52 -7.31 -7.06
N HIS A 197 3.81 -7.42 -5.75
CA HIS A 197 5.17 -7.21 -5.25
C HIS A 197 6.15 -8.27 -5.79
N ASN A 198 5.87 -9.57 -5.59
CA ASN A 198 6.80 -10.60 -6.07
C ASN A 198 6.93 -10.62 -7.61
N PHE A 199 5.84 -10.36 -8.35
CA PHE A 199 5.87 -10.20 -9.81
C PHE A 199 6.86 -9.12 -10.25
N ASN A 200 7.03 -8.07 -9.45
CA ASN A 200 7.99 -7.02 -9.71
C ASN A 200 9.45 -7.51 -9.71
N SER A 201 9.74 -8.64 -9.08
CA SER A 201 11.05 -9.29 -9.18
C SER A 201 11.36 -9.74 -10.62
N LEU A 202 10.36 -10.21 -11.36
CA LEU A 202 10.49 -10.49 -12.80
C LEU A 202 10.75 -9.19 -13.58
N LEU A 203 10.05 -8.10 -13.24
CA LEU A 203 10.04 -6.87 -14.02
C LEU A 203 11.30 -6.03 -13.86
N ALA A 204 11.83 -5.90 -12.64
CA ALA A 204 12.82 -4.87 -12.34
C ALA A 204 14.05 -5.34 -11.55
N ASN A 205 14.09 -6.58 -11.00
CA ASN A 205 15.25 -7.01 -10.23
C ASN A 205 16.52 -7.02 -11.09
N GLY A 206 17.58 -6.40 -10.57
CA GLY A 206 18.89 -6.32 -11.20
C GLY A 206 18.98 -5.34 -12.38
N LEU A 207 17.93 -4.56 -12.65
CA LEU A 207 17.91 -3.48 -13.63
C LEU A 207 18.18 -2.12 -12.96
N PRO A 208 18.69 -1.13 -13.69
CA PRO A 208 18.77 0.24 -13.21
C PRO A 208 17.41 0.79 -12.79
N TYR A 209 17.39 1.69 -11.80
CA TYR A 209 16.15 2.34 -11.42
C TYR A 209 15.54 3.12 -12.60
N GLY A 210 14.26 2.92 -12.87
CA GLY A 210 13.54 3.52 -14.00
C GLY A 210 13.69 2.76 -15.32
N ASP A 211 14.46 1.68 -15.38
CA ASP A 211 14.54 0.83 -16.58
C ASP A 211 13.23 0.06 -16.79
N LEU A 212 12.58 0.27 -17.91
CA LEU A 212 11.31 -0.34 -18.31
C LEU A 212 11.48 -1.36 -19.45
N SER A 213 12.70 -1.78 -19.77
CA SER A 213 12.96 -2.68 -20.90
C SER A 213 12.15 -3.98 -20.83
N VAL A 214 12.18 -4.66 -19.68
CA VAL A 214 11.38 -5.88 -19.46
C VAL A 214 9.87 -5.60 -19.50
N VAL A 215 9.42 -4.50 -18.90
CA VAL A 215 8.00 -4.08 -18.96
C VAL A 215 7.56 -3.89 -20.40
N ASN A 216 8.31 -3.14 -21.19
CA ASN A 216 7.99 -2.85 -22.59
C ASN A 216 7.96 -4.12 -23.45
N ASP A 217 8.91 -5.04 -23.24
CA ASP A 217 8.89 -6.32 -23.92
C ASP A 217 7.65 -7.15 -23.57
N LEU A 218 7.29 -7.24 -22.28
CA LEU A 218 6.10 -7.97 -21.84
C LEU A 218 4.81 -7.34 -22.37
N LEU A 219 4.69 -6.00 -22.36
CA LEU A 219 3.55 -5.29 -22.93
C LEU A 219 3.47 -5.46 -24.47
N ALA A 220 4.60 -5.72 -25.14
CA ALA A 220 4.64 -6.10 -26.55
C ALA A 220 4.38 -7.61 -26.79
N GLY A 221 4.08 -8.38 -25.73
CA GLY A 221 3.86 -9.83 -25.80
C GLY A 221 5.14 -10.65 -25.96
N LYS A 222 6.32 -10.08 -25.70
CA LYS A 222 7.61 -10.75 -25.75
C LYS A 222 8.02 -11.19 -24.35
N VAL A 223 8.22 -12.50 -24.17
CA VAL A 223 8.61 -13.08 -22.88
C VAL A 223 10.03 -13.65 -22.99
N ASP A 224 10.95 -13.13 -22.17
CA ASP A 224 12.26 -13.75 -22.00
C ASP A 224 12.13 -15.03 -21.19
N ALA A 225 12.24 -16.17 -21.85
CA ALA A 225 12.07 -17.49 -21.22
C ALA A 225 13.13 -17.76 -20.14
N THR A 226 14.35 -17.26 -20.29
CA THR A 226 15.41 -17.43 -19.29
C THR A 226 15.08 -16.66 -18.03
N ARG A 227 14.72 -15.38 -18.15
CA ARG A 227 14.35 -14.53 -17.03
C ARG A 227 13.09 -15.04 -16.30
N LEU A 228 12.09 -15.51 -17.07
CA LEU A 228 10.88 -16.10 -16.47
C LEU A 228 11.19 -17.42 -15.75
N SER A 229 12.08 -18.25 -16.29
CA SER A 229 12.52 -19.50 -15.62
C SER A 229 13.27 -19.20 -14.32
N GLU A 230 14.19 -18.25 -14.30
CA GLU A 230 14.88 -17.83 -13.07
C GLU A 230 13.91 -17.27 -12.03
N TYR A 231 12.93 -16.48 -12.46
CA TYR A 231 11.86 -15.99 -11.61
C TYR A 231 10.99 -17.13 -11.03
N ALA A 232 10.65 -18.13 -11.85
CA ALA A 232 9.89 -19.30 -11.38
C ALA A 232 10.67 -20.13 -10.35
N ASP A 233 12.00 -20.26 -10.51
CA ASP A 233 12.88 -20.86 -9.51
C ASP A 233 12.80 -20.10 -8.16
N TRP A 234 12.76 -18.76 -8.19
CA TRP A 234 12.62 -17.92 -7.00
C TRP A 234 11.26 -18.11 -6.33
N VAL A 235 10.17 -18.09 -7.10
CA VAL A 235 8.81 -18.31 -6.56
C VAL A 235 8.71 -19.68 -5.90
N GLU A 236 9.22 -20.73 -6.55
CA GLU A 236 9.27 -22.10 -6.01
C GLU A 236 10.06 -22.14 -4.70
N LEU A 237 11.20 -21.45 -4.63
CA LEU A 237 12.02 -21.40 -3.42
C LEU A 237 11.27 -20.77 -2.25
N LEU A 238 10.61 -19.64 -2.47
CA LEU A 238 9.81 -18.98 -1.43
C LEU A 238 8.69 -19.91 -0.93
N PHE A 239 7.94 -20.51 -1.85
CA PHE A 239 6.80 -21.38 -1.51
C PHE A 239 7.22 -22.66 -0.82
N LYS A 240 8.35 -23.26 -1.22
CA LYS A 240 8.91 -24.46 -0.61
C LYS A 240 9.24 -24.29 0.87
N PHE A 241 9.77 -23.13 1.24
CA PHE A 241 10.28 -22.87 2.60
C PHE A 241 9.33 -22.02 3.45
N ALA A 242 8.14 -21.72 2.95
CA ALA A 242 7.06 -21.08 3.70
C ALA A 242 6.27 -22.08 4.55
N ASP A 243 5.62 -21.58 5.60
CA ASP A 243 4.56 -22.33 6.29
C ASP A 243 3.38 -22.54 5.35
N LYS A 244 2.93 -23.79 5.22
CA LYS A 244 1.90 -24.15 4.23
C LYS A 244 0.55 -23.51 4.53
N GLY A 245 0.18 -23.38 5.81
CA GLY A 245 -1.06 -22.72 6.22
C GLY A 245 -1.04 -21.22 5.91
N VAL A 246 0.04 -20.53 6.30
CA VAL A 246 0.22 -19.11 5.99
C VAL A 246 0.27 -18.89 4.47
N LEU A 247 0.98 -19.73 3.73
CA LEU A 247 1.13 -19.61 2.28
C LEU A 247 -0.20 -19.70 1.54
N THR A 248 -1.04 -20.69 1.85
CA THR A 248 -2.20 -21.05 1.01
C THR A 248 -3.53 -20.48 1.50
N THR A 249 -3.67 -20.23 2.80
CA THR A 249 -4.89 -19.77 3.45
C THR A 249 -4.68 -18.63 4.45
N GLY A 250 -3.43 -18.22 4.66
CA GLY A 250 -3.10 -17.12 5.57
C GLY A 250 -3.49 -15.76 4.99
N ASN A 251 -3.84 -14.85 5.89
CA ASN A 251 -4.09 -13.44 5.61
C ASN A 251 -2.86 -12.59 5.99
N TYR A 252 -2.99 -11.26 5.87
CA TYR A 252 -1.95 -10.31 6.22
C TYR A 252 -1.47 -10.47 7.67
N ASP A 253 -2.39 -10.58 8.63
CA ASP A 253 -2.05 -10.67 10.05
C ASP A 253 -1.30 -11.97 10.37
N SER A 254 -1.68 -13.10 9.77
CA SER A 254 -0.98 -14.37 9.95
C SER A 254 0.41 -14.36 9.33
N GLN A 255 0.58 -13.71 8.16
CA GLN A 255 1.88 -13.56 7.53
C GLN A 255 2.82 -12.67 8.36
N VAL A 256 2.38 -11.48 8.74
CA VAL A 256 3.19 -10.56 9.54
C VAL A 256 3.43 -11.11 10.94
N GLY A 257 2.41 -11.69 11.57
CA GLY A 257 2.48 -12.27 12.91
C GLY A 257 3.46 -13.43 13.03
N ALA A 258 3.60 -14.28 12.01
CA ALA A 258 4.59 -15.34 11.99
C ALA A 258 6.03 -14.81 12.08
N PHE A 259 6.34 -13.71 11.40
CA PHE A 259 7.64 -13.05 11.49
C PHE A 259 7.79 -12.28 12.81
N ALA A 260 6.81 -11.46 13.19
CA ALA A 260 6.84 -10.61 14.38
C ALA A 260 7.03 -11.41 15.67
N THR A 261 6.53 -12.65 15.73
CA THR A 261 6.70 -13.57 16.86
C THR A 261 7.96 -14.44 16.77
N GLY A 262 8.84 -14.19 15.79
CA GLY A 262 10.09 -14.94 15.58
C GLY A 262 9.87 -16.38 15.11
N LYS A 263 8.71 -16.71 14.51
CA LYS A 263 8.40 -18.05 13.96
C LYS A 263 8.81 -18.20 12.50
N ALA A 264 9.24 -17.13 11.86
CA ALA A 264 9.91 -17.13 10.55
C ALA A 264 11.16 -16.28 10.59
N VAL A 265 12.20 -16.65 9.79
CA VAL A 265 13.45 -15.90 9.69
C VAL A 265 13.31 -14.72 8.76
N PHE A 266 12.61 -14.91 7.65
CA PHE A 266 12.37 -13.90 6.64
C PHE A 266 10.87 -13.57 6.52
N LEU A 267 10.59 -12.32 6.12
CA LEU A 267 9.26 -11.85 5.75
C LEU A 267 9.34 -11.22 4.37
N HIS A 268 8.54 -11.72 3.43
CA HIS A 268 8.42 -11.11 2.10
C HIS A 268 7.32 -10.04 2.13
N GLN A 269 7.67 -8.85 2.61
CA GLN A 269 6.78 -7.70 2.79
C GLN A 269 7.60 -6.39 2.75
N GLY A 270 6.97 -5.28 3.02
CA GLY A 270 7.61 -3.96 3.05
C GLY A 270 7.60 -3.29 4.42
N ASN A 271 8.14 -2.07 4.46
CA ASN A 271 8.28 -1.30 5.68
C ASN A 271 6.95 -0.84 6.29
N TRP A 272 5.84 -0.90 5.57
CA TRP A 272 4.49 -0.67 6.14
C TRP A 272 4.13 -1.66 7.24
N THR A 273 4.85 -2.77 7.37
CA THR A 273 4.67 -3.75 8.46
C THR A 273 5.31 -3.31 9.78
N ASP A 274 6.15 -2.28 9.80
CA ASP A 274 6.80 -1.78 11.02
C ASP A 274 5.82 -1.56 12.19
N PRO A 275 4.68 -0.86 12.01
CA PRO A 275 3.73 -0.65 13.12
C PRO A 275 3.14 -1.97 13.65
N ASN A 276 2.83 -2.93 12.79
CA ASN A 276 2.30 -4.23 13.19
C ASN A 276 3.33 -5.07 13.95
N ILE A 277 4.59 -5.06 13.49
CA ILE A 277 5.69 -5.79 14.15
C ILE A 277 6.01 -5.16 15.51
N GLN A 278 6.01 -3.82 15.60
CA GLN A 278 6.16 -3.11 16.88
C GLN A 278 4.99 -3.39 17.83
N GLY A 279 3.76 -3.38 17.31
CA GLY A 279 2.55 -3.70 18.08
C GLY A 279 2.55 -5.13 18.65
N ALA A 280 3.22 -6.07 17.98
CA ALA A 280 3.44 -7.42 18.46
C ALA A 280 4.59 -7.53 19.49
N ASN A 281 5.20 -6.41 19.89
CA ASN A 281 6.33 -6.33 20.82
C ASN A 281 7.56 -7.13 20.37
N ALA A 282 7.84 -7.19 19.09
CA ALA A 282 9.05 -7.83 18.57
C ALA A 282 10.30 -7.10 19.06
N THR A 283 11.25 -7.83 19.66
CA THR A 283 12.46 -7.27 20.30
C THR A 283 13.73 -7.52 19.49
N PHE A 284 13.67 -8.36 18.46
CA PHE A 284 14.83 -8.68 17.62
C PHE A 284 15.17 -7.54 16.65
N LYS A 285 16.42 -7.50 16.22
CA LYS A 285 16.84 -6.58 15.14
C LYS A 285 16.42 -7.10 13.79
N MET A 286 15.99 -6.18 12.91
CA MET A 286 15.54 -6.49 11.55
C MET A 286 15.97 -5.41 10.55
N ALA A 287 16.17 -5.82 9.30
CA ALA A 287 16.42 -4.96 8.15
C ALA A 287 16.06 -5.71 6.87
N PHE A 288 16.23 -5.08 5.70
CA PHE A 288 16.10 -5.75 4.41
C PHE A 288 17.46 -6.29 3.95
N ALA A 289 17.49 -7.56 3.53
CA ALA A 289 18.61 -8.13 2.80
C ALA A 289 18.54 -7.72 1.31
N PRO A 290 19.66 -7.80 0.53
CA PRO A 290 19.60 -7.65 -0.92
C PRO A 290 18.55 -8.60 -1.51
N HIS A 291 17.77 -8.14 -2.49
CA HIS A 291 16.75 -8.98 -3.11
C HIS A 291 17.36 -9.89 -4.19
N GLY A 292 18.01 -10.94 -3.78
CA GLY A 292 18.77 -11.87 -4.61
C GLY A 292 17.90 -12.92 -5.34
N SER A 293 16.81 -12.51 -6.01
CA SER A 293 15.89 -13.44 -6.68
C SER A 293 16.42 -14.00 -8.00
N MET A 294 17.44 -13.39 -8.58
CA MET A 294 18.01 -13.80 -9.89
C MET A 294 19.28 -14.62 -9.71
N LYS A 295 19.70 -15.36 -10.76
CA LYS A 295 20.98 -16.09 -10.75
C LYS A 295 22.18 -15.16 -10.68
N LYS A 296 22.12 -14.05 -11.43
CA LYS A 296 23.13 -13.00 -11.35
C LYS A 296 22.99 -12.28 -9.98
N ALA A 297 24.14 -11.96 -9.38
CA ALA A 297 24.15 -11.20 -8.14
C ALA A 297 23.52 -9.82 -8.32
N THR A 298 22.68 -9.45 -7.36
CA THR A 298 21.96 -8.17 -7.27
C THR A 298 22.16 -7.58 -5.87
N ASP A 299 22.23 -6.26 -5.79
CA ASP A 299 22.51 -5.55 -4.52
C ASP A 299 21.57 -4.35 -4.40
N GLY A 300 20.33 -4.62 -4.02
CA GLY A 300 19.29 -3.61 -3.87
C GLY A 300 17.98 -4.19 -3.37
N ILE A 301 17.05 -3.30 -3.03
CA ILE A 301 15.67 -3.60 -2.67
C ILE A 301 14.72 -2.77 -3.54
N PHE A 302 13.43 -3.09 -3.54
CA PHE A 302 12.44 -2.32 -4.29
C PHE A 302 11.96 -1.12 -3.49
N VAL A 303 12.06 0.09 -4.06
CA VAL A 303 11.65 1.35 -3.40
C VAL A 303 10.87 2.23 -4.38
N ALA A 304 9.74 2.78 -3.93
CA ALA A 304 8.95 3.75 -4.68
C ALA A 304 8.03 4.58 -3.76
N ALA A 305 7.34 5.58 -4.32
CA ALA A 305 6.10 6.11 -3.78
C ALA A 305 4.94 5.46 -4.58
N PRO A 306 4.34 4.37 -4.08
CA PRO A 306 3.39 3.60 -4.87
C PRO A 306 1.99 4.21 -4.90
N SER A 307 1.57 4.88 -3.81
CA SER A 307 0.21 5.38 -3.60
C SER A 307 0.19 6.90 -3.56
N PHE A 308 -0.87 7.48 -4.12
CA PHE A 308 -1.02 8.92 -4.27
C PHE A 308 -2.41 9.37 -3.87
N TYR A 309 -2.51 10.44 -3.07
CA TYR A 309 -3.77 11.14 -2.86
C TYR A 309 -4.14 11.91 -4.12
N ALA A 310 -5.32 11.63 -4.67
CA ALA A 310 -5.98 12.38 -5.74
C ALA A 310 -7.12 13.22 -5.17
N ILE A 311 -7.42 14.34 -5.82
CA ILE A 311 -8.61 15.14 -5.55
C ILE A 311 -9.62 14.90 -6.67
N ASN A 312 -10.86 14.58 -6.31
CA ASN A 312 -11.96 14.53 -7.24
C ASN A 312 -12.22 15.94 -7.80
N LYS A 313 -12.05 16.15 -9.12
CA LYS A 313 -12.22 17.46 -9.76
C LYS A 313 -13.62 18.04 -9.62
N ASP A 314 -14.62 17.16 -9.48
CA ASP A 314 -16.05 17.54 -9.39
C ASP A 314 -16.52 17.63 -7.91
N SER A 315 -15.58 17.56 -6.95
CA SER A 315 -15.85 17.74 -5.53
C SER A 315 -16.45 19.12 -5.26
N LYS A 316 -17.51 19.18 -4.47
CA LYS A 316 -18.10 20.44 -3.98
C LYS A 316 -17.23 21.11 -2.92
N ASN A 317 -16.20 20.39 -2.42
CA ASN A 317 -15.30 20.80 -1.35
C ASN A 317 -13.86 21.01 -1.83
N LEU A 318 -13.63 21.35 -3.11
CA LEU A 318 -12.30 21.45 -3.74
C LEU A 318 -11.30 22.26 -2.91
N ALA A 319 -11.71 23.43 -2.38
CA ALA A 319 -10.84 24.27 -1.57
C ALA A 319 -10.38 23.57 -0.29
N MET A 320 -11.28 22.83 0.37
CA MET A 320 -10.96 22.07 1.59
C MET A 320 -10.11 20.84 1.28
N ALA A 321 -10.37 20.13 0.18
CA ALA A 321 -9.57 19.00 -0.26
C ALA A 321 -8.13 19.42 -0.57
N LYS A 322 -7.93 20.52 -1.29
CA LYS A 322 -6.59 21.11 -1.55
C LYS A 322 -5.92 21.52 -0.26
N LYS A 323 -6.62 22.24 0.61
CA LYS A 323 -6.09 22.70 1.90
C LYS A 323 -5.68 21.52 2.79
N PHE A 324 -6.45 20.43 2.81
CA PHE A 324 -6.11 19.24 3.58
C PHE A 324 -4.73 18.68 3.17
N ILE A 325 -4.48 18.51 1.88
CA ILE A 325 -3.20 18.00 1.38
C ILE A 325 -2.08 19.03 1.62
N VAL A 326 -2.34 20.31 1.42
CA VAL A 326 -1.37 21.38 1.70
C VAL A 326 -0.97 21.39 3.16
N ASP A 327 -1.93 21.29 4.09
CA ASP A 327 -1.66 21.30 5.53
C ASP A 327 -0.99 19.99 5.98
N LEU A 328 -1.36 18.85 5.38
CA LEU A 328 -0.70 17.56 5.61
C LEU A 328 0.82 17.68 5.36
N VAL A 329 1.20 18.33 4.26
CA VAL A 329 2.62 18.45 3.82
C VAL A 329 3.35 19.56 4.54
N ASN A 330 2.66 20.62 5.00
CA ASN A 330 3.32 21.86 5.43
C ASN A 330 3.23 22.16 6.92
N THR A 331 2.43 21.40 7.69
CA THR A 331 2.22 21.70 9.11
C THR A 331 2.92 20.70 10.03
N PRO A 332 3.36 21.11 11.23
CA PRO A 332 3.88 20.18 12.23
C PRO A 332 2.93 19.02 12.54
N ALA A 333 1.62 19.26 12.57
CA ALA A 333 0.62 18.23 12.82
C ALA A 333 0.57 17.18 11.70
N GLY A 334 0.66 17.62 10.43
CA GLY A 334 0.77 16.71 9.29
C GLY A 334 2.07 15.90 9.30
N HIS A 335 3.20 16.54 9.66
CA HIS A 335 4.48 15.85 9.80
C HIS A 335 4.45 14.80 10.92
N SER A 336 3.90 15.15 12.09
CA SER A 336 3.76 14.22 13.22
C SER A 336 2.84 13.03 12.86
N TYR A 337 1.72 13.31 12.16
CA TYR A 337 0.88 12.23 11.64
C TYR A 337 1.67 11.28 10.73
N MET A 338 2.32 11.83 9.69
CA MET A 338 3.02 10.98 8.70
C MET A 338 4.12 10.14 9.35
N VAL A 339 4.96 10.74 10.20
CA VAL A 339 6.20 10.10 10.64
C VAL A 339 6.06 9.44 12.01
N GLU A 340 5.49 10.15 13.01
CA GLU A 340 5.44 9.64 14.38
C GLU A 340 4.24 8.71 14.60
N ALA A 341 3.06 9.08 14.10
CA ALA A 341 1.85 8.29 14.30
C ALA A 341 1.74 7.13 13.30
N ALA A 342 1.94 7.39 12.01
CA ALA A 342 1.78 6.40 10.95
C ALA A 342 3.10 5.67 10.57
N GLY A 343 4.25 6.08 11.11
CA GLY A 343 5.55 5.43 10.86
C GLY A 343 6.05 5.50 9.42
N MET A 344 5.49 6.41 8.61
CA MET A 344 5.81 6.53 7.19
C MET A 344 7.16 7.20 6.95
N ILE A 345 7.81 6.84 5.86
CA ILE A 345 8.94 7.61 5.30
C ILE A 345 8.33 8.74 4.48
N PRO A 346 8.54 10.02 4.87
CA PRO A 346 7.93 11.13 4.17
C PRO A 346 8.50 11.28 2.75
N ALA A 347 7.60 11.50 1.79
CA ALA A 347 7.95 11.72 0.39
C ALA A 347 8.24 13.22 0.07
N TYR A 348 8.34 14.06 1.09
CA TYR A 348 8.45 15.52 0.95
C TYR A 348 9.69 16.05 1.66
N SER A 349 10.36 17.01 1.03
CA SER A 349 11.47 17.75 1.62
C SER A 349 10.98 18.71 2.72
N GLY A 350 11.86 19.03 3.67
CA GLY A 350 11.56 19.95 4.77
C GLY A 350 10.90 19.27 5.99
N ILE A 351 10.69 17.98 5.96
CA ILE A 351 10.25 17.18 7.12
C ILE A 351 11.50 16.62 7.79
N SER A 352 11.81 17.09 9.00
CA SER A 352 13.00 16.68 9.75
C SER A 352 12.76 15.44 10.62
N LEU A 353 11.50 15.07 10.87
CA LEU A 353 11.14 13.89 11.63
C LEU A 353 11.60 12.62 10.90
N GLN A 354 11.99 11.60 11.67
CA GLN A 354 12.46 10.32 11.13
C GLN A 354 11.60 9.17 11.67
N PRO A 355 11.22 8.20 10.83
CA PRO A 355 10.46 7.04 11.28
C PRO A 355 11.28 6.22 12.30
N THR A 356 10.58 5.68 13.29
CA THR A 356 11.20 4.83 14.33
C THR A 356 11.34 3.38 13.89
N GLY A 357 10.56 2.94 12.91
CA GLY A 357 10.54 1.57 12.39
C GLY A 357 11.88 1.12 11.83
N GLN A 358 12.29 -0.11 12.14
CA GLN A 358 13.59 -0.63 11.72
C GLN A 358 13.61 -0.90 10.21
N LEU A 359 12.51 -1.39 9.63
CA LEU A 359 12.41 -1.61 8.18
C LEU A 359 12.38 -0.28 7.43
N SER A 360 11.69 0.73 7.94
CA SER A 360 11.70 2.09 7.36
C SER A 360 13.09 2.70 7.36
N LYS A 361 13.88 2.53 8.43
CA LYS A 361 15.29 2.93 8.47
C LYS A 361 16.14 2.19 7.44
N SER A 362 15.91 0.87 7.31
CA SER A 362 16.60 0.06 6.30
C SER A 362 16.28 0.54 4.87
N VAL A 363 15.03 0.90 4.56
CA VAL A 363 14.65 1.50 3.25
C VAL A 363 15.40 2.81 3.01
N GLN A 364 15.53 3.65 4.03
CA GLN A 364 16.28 4.90 3.92
C GLN A 364 17.78 4.65 3.65
N GLU A 365 18.37 3.66 4.31
CA GLU A 365 19.78 3.27 4.10
C GLU A 365 20.01 2.76 2.67
N TRP A 366 19.14 1.87 2.15
CA TRP A 366 19.21 1.38 0.79
C TRP A 366 19.02 2.50 -0.24
N SER A 367 18.09 3.41 0.02
CA SER A 367 17.82 4.57 -0.84
C SER A 367 19.00 5.54 -0.87
N ALA A 368 19.59 5.85 0.29
CA ALA A 368 20.77 6.71 0.39
C ALA A 368 21.99 6.11 -0.31
N ALA A 369 22.11 4.78 -0.32
CA ALA A 369 23.16 4.06 -1.06
C ALA A 369 22.92 4.00 -2.58
N GLY A 370 21.75 4.45 -3.07
CA GLY A 370 21.36 4.35 -4.48
C GLY A 370 21.11 2.90 -4.96
N LYS A 371 20.93 1.96 -4.03
CA LYS A 371 20.76 0.52 -4.30
C LYS A 371 19.29 0.14 -4.26
N VAL A 372 18.54 0.63 -5.24
CA VAL A 372 17.09 0.48 -5.31
C VAL A 372 16.63 0.05 -6.69
N TYR A 373 15.55 -0.72 -6.74
CA TYR A 373 14.83 -1.15 -7.93
C TYR A 373 13.45 -0.52 -8.00
N SER A 374 12.92 -0.35 -9.21
CA SER A 374 11.62 0.27 -9.45
C SER A 374 10.46 -0.65 -9.08
N TRP A 375 9.32 -0.06 -8.76
CA TRP A 375 8.04 -0.78 -8.68
C TRP A 375 7.33 -0.70 -10.03
N SER A 376 7.62 -1.65 -10.88
CA SER A 376 7.17 -1.64 -12.28
C SER A 376 5.85 -2.38 -12.52
N GLN A 377 5.29 -3.04 -11.50
CA GLN A 377 4.02 -3.76 -11.63
C GLN A 377 2.82 -2.86 -11.97
N TYR A 378 2.91 -1.57 -11.67
CA TYR A 378 1.85 -0.59 -11.94
C TYR A 378 1.72 -0.16 -13.42
N TYR A 379 2.56 -0.71 -14.30
CA TYR A 379 2.36 -0.65 -15.75
C TYR A 379 1.42 -1.74 -16.27
N PHE A 380 0.96 -2.65 -15.41
CA PHE A 380 -0.03 -3.68 -15.69
C PHE A 380 -1.32 -3.36 -14.95
N THR A 381 -2.47 -3.57 -15.61
CA THR A 381 -3.78 -3.26 -15.02
C THR A 381 -4.02 -4.07 -13.74
N GLY A 382 -4.85 -3.53 -12.82
CA GLY A 382 -5.29 -4.26 -11.63
C GLY A 382 -5.95 -5.59 -12.01
N ASP A 383 -6.84 -5.56 -12.97
CA ASP A 383 -7.55 -6.76 -13.45
C ASP A 383 -6.59 -7.84 -13.97
N PHE A 384 -5.54 -7.48 -14.70
CA PHE A 384 -4.54 -8.46 -15.13
C PHE A 384 -3.81 -9.08 -13.95
N ARG A 385 -3.36 -8.27 -13.00
CA ARG A 385 -2.65 -8.77 -11.81
C ARG A 385 -3.55 -9.61 -10.91
N ASP A 386 -4.77 -9.15 -10.63
CA ASP A 386 -5.67 -9.75 -9.64
C ASP A 386 -6.48 -10.92 -10.22
N LYS A 387 -6.95 -10.82 -11.46
CA LYS A 387 -7.85 -11.82 -12.07
C LYS A 387 -7.11 -12.83 -12.95
N THR A 388 -5.92 -12.49 -13.47
CA THR A 388 -5.16 -13.37 -14.34
C THR A 388 -3.94 -13.96 -13.65
N LEU A 389 -3.04 -13.11 -13.09
CA LEU A 389 -1.80 -13.61 -12.47
C LEU A 389 -2.05 -14.25 -11.10
N ASN A 390 -2.84 -13.61 -10.24
CA ASN A 390 -3.04 -14.08 -8.86
C ASN A 390 -3.54 -15.54 -8.78
N PRO A 391 -4.53 -16.00 -9.57
CA PRO A 391 -4.92 -17.41 -9.59
C PRO A 391 -3.78 -18.36 -9.96
N ILE A 392 -2.87 -17.98 -10.86
CA ILE A 392 -1.71 -18.80 -11.25
C ILE A 392 -0.76 -19.00 -10.05
N TYR A 393 -0.46 -17.93 -9.30
CA TYR A 393 0.34 -18.05 -8.07
C TYR A 393 -0.33 -18.90 -7.00
N ASN A 394 -1.64 -18.72 -6.80
CA ASN A 394 -2.39 -19.53 -5.82
C ASN A 394 -2.40 -21.03 -6.17
N GLN A 395 -2.59 -21.38 -7.45
CA GLN A 395 -2.50 -22.75 -7.93
C GLN A 395 -1.09 -23.34 -7.72
N PHE A 396 -0.05 -22.54 -7.96
CA PHE A 396 1.33 -22.99 -7.74
C PHE A 396 1.64 -23.15 -6.24
N ALA A 397 1.21 -22.23 -5.40
CA ALA A 397 1.36 -22.31 -3.95
C ALA A 397 0.63 -23.51 -3.32
N SER A 398 -0.57 -23.80 -3.82
CA SER A 398 -1.36 -24.96 -3.37
C SER A 398 -0.81 -26.30 -3.88
N GLY A 399 0.07 -26.29 -4.90
CA GLY A 399 0.57 -27.50 -5.56
C GLY A 399 -0.40 -28.06 -6.61
N SER A 400 -1.45 -27.33 -6.98
CA SER A 400 -2.37 -27.70 -8.06
C SER A 400 -1.71 -27.68 -9.44
N ILE A 401 -0.65 -26.88 -9.60
CA ILE A 401 0.24 -26.88 -10.76
C ILE A 401 1.69 -26.98 -10.31
N ASN A 402 2.52 -27.61 -11.15
CA ASN A 402 3.97 -27.65 -10.96
C ASN A 402 4.67 -26.43 -11.61
N LYS A 403 5.99 -26.30 -11.41
CA LYS A 403 6.78 -25.20 -11.96
C LYS A 403 6.70 -25.08 -13.48
N ALA A 404 6.73 -26.18 -14.21
CA ALA A 404 6.63 -26.13 -15.67
C ALA A 404 5.28 -25.59 -16.13
N GLN A 405 4.20 -25.99 -15.45
CA GLN A 405 2.85 -25.49 -15.69
C GLN A 405 2.72 -24.01 -15.27
N PHE A 406 3.36 -23.60 -14.16
CA PHE A 406 3.43 -22.20 -13.76
C PHE A 406 4.08 -21.34 -14.83
N ILE A 407 5.25 -21.76 -15.36
CA ILE A 407 5.95 -21.04 -16.45
C ILE A 407 5.07 -20.96 -17.70
N ASP A 408 4.44 -22.06 -18.09
CA ASP A 408 3.55 -22.11 -19.27
C ASP A 408 2.34 -21.16 -19.11
N GLN A 409 1.66 -21.21 -17.97
CA GLN A 409 0.51 -20.34 -17.71
C GLN A 409 0.91 -18.87 -17.62
N MET A 410 2.04 -18.54 -16.95
CA MET A 410 2.57 -17.17 -16.91
C MET A 410 2.92 -16.67 -18.30
N THR A 411 3.58 -17.50 -19.13
CA THR A 411 3.92 -17.14 -20.52
C THR A 411 2.64 -16.82 -21.31
N LYS A 412 1.65 -17.70 -21.26
CA LYS A 412 0.37 -17.50 -21.96
C LYS A 412 -0.35 -16.23 -21.50
N ALA A 413 -0.39 -15.99 -20.18
CA ALA A 413 -1.00 -14.79 -19.60
C ALA A 413 -0.29 -13.51 -20.05
N LEU A 414 1.04 -13.48 -20.01
CA LEU A 414 1.85 -12.32 -20.40
C LEU A 414 1.74 -12.04 -21.90
N VAL A 415 1.75 -13.07 -22.75
CA VAL A 415 1.57 -12.92 -24.20
C VAL A 415 0.15 -12.41 -24.54
N ALA A 416 -0.87 -12.91 -23.84
CA ALA A 416 -2.26 -12.49 -24.03
C ALA A 416 -2.54 -11.06 -23.55
N ASN A 417 -1.73 -10.53 -22.60
CA ASN A 417 -1.85 -9.17 -22.08
C ASN A 417 -1.18 -8.11 -22.99
N LYS A 418 -0.81 -8.44 -24.18
CA LYS A 418 -0.24 -7.51 -25.18
C LYS A 418 -1.13 -6.28 -25.32
N GLN A 419 -0.53 -5.09 -25.21
CA GLN A 419 -1.16 -3.76 -25.35
C GLN A 419 -0.74 -3.09 -26.65
#